data_97ce0b007fd4ac5fe2adab33f58e5e22
#
_entry.id   97ce0b007fd4ac5fe2adab33f58e5e22
#
_cell.length_a   1.000
_cell.length_b   1.000
_cell.length_c   1.000
_cell.angle_alpha   90.00
_cell.angle_beta   90.00
_cell.angle_gamma   90.00
#
_symmetry.space_group_name_H-M   'P 1'
#
loop_
_entity.id
_entity.type
_entity.pdbx_description
1 polymer ?
#
loop_
_entity_poly.entity_id
_entity_poly.type
_entity_poly.pdbx_seq_one_letter_code
_entity_poly.pdbx_strand_id
1 'polypeptide(L)'
;MTNRDIIVIGGSSGATAPLKLILGALPANLPAAVFIVVHIPARSLGLLATITAAATSLPVHAARDGMAIAPGNVYLGVPDHHLIVRNGQMRLGRGPRENMARPSIDPLFRSAAAAYGSRVVGVLLSGLLNDGAAGLEAIKRCGGLAIVQDPADAIADEMPLSGMAAVTVDLAVPSARLGDILSELVHEPAGPRLPVPPEIRLEIDIAAGERVDSDVLRRIADPAPLTCPHCSGVLSTMRDAKPLRYRCQVGHAFTAEVVAKQQENAVDEALRVALRIIEERAELVARMARDGRSAGRPAVAEMYDERAAEYRDYAETIRRAVLLTLPELEPSGSEGSQED
;
A
#
# COMPACT_ATOMS: atom_id res chain seq x y z
N MET A 1 -22.89 -3.02 27.87
CA MET A 1 -21.68 -3.27 27.05
C MET A 1 -21.90 -2.61 25.71
N THR A 2 -20.90 -1.96 25.13
CA THR A 2 -20.99 -1.37 23.80
C THR A 2 -20.80 -2.47 22.75
N ASN A 3 -21.55 -2.42 21.66
CA ASN A 3 -21.39 -3.38 20.56
C ASN A 3 -20.25 -2.99 19.62
N ARG A 4 -19.96 -3.85 18.63
CA ARG A 4 -19.02 -3.57 17.54
C ARG A 4 -19.71 -2.69 16.51
N ASP A 5 -19.52 -1.39 16.60
CA ASP A 5 -20.22 -0.38 15.81
C ASP A 5 -19.32 0.47 14.89
N ILE A 6 -18.08 0.06 14.72
CA ILE A 6 -17.10 0.68 13.81
C ILE A 6 -16.57 -0.37 12.83
N ILE A 7 -16.94 -0.25 11.58
CA ILE A 7 -16.47 -1.09 10.48
C ILE A 7 -15.50 -0.29 9.63
N VAL A 8 -14.29 -0.81 9.43
CA VAL A 8 -13.28 -0.20 8.55
C VAL A 8 -12.92 -1.19 7.43
N ILE A 9 -13.04 -0.76 6.19
CA ILE A 9 -12.85 -1.60 5.00
C ILE A 9 -11.71 -1.01 4.17
N GLY A 10 -10.73 -1.85 3.86
CA GLY A 10 -9.60 -1.54 2.99
C GLY A 10 -9.55 -2.43 1.77
N GLY A 11 -9.09 -1.90 0.64
CA GLY A 11 -8.89 -2.67 -0.58
C GLY A 11 -8.19 -1.89 -1.68
N SER A 12 -7.84 -2.59 -2.77
CA SER A 12 -7.15 -1.98 -3.89
C SER A 12 -7.64 -2.60 -5.22
N SER A 13 -6.74 -3.20 -5.99
CA SER A 13 -7.06 -3.88 -7.23
C SER A 13 -8.10 -4.98 -7.01
N GLY A 14 -9.16 -5.00 -7.79
CA GLY A 14 -10.24 -5.98 -7.66
C GLY A 14 -11.25 -5.75 -6.52
N ALA A 15 -11.05 -4.77 -5.62
CA ALA A 15 -11.92 -4.56 -4.45
C ALA A 15 -13.31 -3.97 -4.76
N THR A 16 -13.54 -3.41 -5.95
CA THR A 16 -14.81 -2.75 -6.27
C THR A 16 -16.01 -3.70 -6.28
N ALA A 17 -15.86 -4.89 -6.81
CA ALA A 17 -16.94 -5.88 -6.87
C ALA A 17 -17.29 -6.43 -5.48
N PRO A 18 -16.32 -6.92 -4.67
CA PRO A 18 -16.55 -7.26 -3.27
C PRO A 18 -17.23 -6.16 -2.46
N LEU A 19 -16.75 -4.92 -2.62
CA LEU A 19 -17.31 -3.77 -1.91
C LEU A 19 -18.79 -3.55 -2.22
N LYS A 20 -19.21 -3.69 -3.49
CA LYS A 20 -20.62 -3.60 -3.88
C LYS A 20 -21.46 -4.69 -3.23
N LEU A 21 -20.98 -5.93 -3.20
CA LEU A 21 -21.68 -7.05 -2.57
C LEU A 21 -21.87 -6.80 -1.07
N ILE A 22 -20.82 -6.39 -0.38
CA ILE A 22 -20.85 -6.07 1.05
C ILE A 22 -21.90 -4.98 1.31
N LEU A 23 -21.77 -3.85 0.62
CA LEU A 23 -22.63 -2.69 0.85
C LEU A 23 -24.11 -2.93 0.51
N GLY A 24 -24.39 -3.74 -0.52
CA GLY A 24 -25.74 -4.13 -0.91
C GLY A 24 -26.44 -5.03 0.11
N ALA A 25 -25.67 -5.78 0.91
CA ALA A 25 -26.20 -6.65 1.94
C ALA A 25 -26.37 -5.95 3.32
N LEU A 26 -25.79 -4.75 3.51
CA LEU A 26 -25.94 -4.01 4.75
C LEU A 26 -27.36 -3.43 4.90
N PRO A 27 -28.03 -3.60 6.06
CA PRO A 27 -29.38 -3.08 6.28
C PRO A 27 -29.41 -1.55 6.39
N ALA A 28 -30.49 -0.92 5.97
CA ALA A 28 -30.68 0.55 6.00
C ALA A 28 -30.60 1.14 7.42
N ASN A 29 -30.87 0.34 8.45
CA ASN A 29 -30.82 0.72 9.86
C ASN A 29 -29.57 0.19 10.59
N LEU A 30 -28.47 -0.03 9.85
CA LEU A 30 -27.21 -0.55 10.42
C LEU A 30 -26.77 0.30 11.63
N PRO A 31 -26.62 -0.28 12.84
CA PRO A 31 -26.22 0.48 14.04
C PRO A 31 -24.68 0.70 14.11
N ALA A 32 -24.03 0.84 12.99
CA ALA A 32 -22.57 1.02 12.88
C ALA A 32 -22.19 2.09 11.86
N ALA A 33 -21.04 2.71 12.06
CA ALA A 33 -20.40 3.58 11.08
C ALA A 33 -19.42 2.76 10.21
N VAL A 34 -19.48 2.94 8.90
CA VAL A 34 -18.65 2.23 7.93
C VAL A 34 -17.64 3.20 7.30
N PHE A 35 -16.36 2.88 7.37
CA PHE A 35 -15.29 3.67 6.75
C PHE A 35 -14.63 2.85 5.65
N ILE A 36 -14.38 3.46 4.51
CA ILE A 36 -13.82 2.77 3.36
C ILE A 36 -12.63 3.55 2.81
N VAL A 37 -11.51 2.86 2.67
CA VAL A 37 -10.34 3.33 1.92
C VAL A 37 -10.04 2.33 0.82
N VAL A 38 -10.12 2.81 -0.41
CA VAL A 38 -9.62 2.09 -1.60
C VAL A 38 -8.52 2.95 -2.22
N HIS A 39 -7.46 2.32 -2.68
CA HIS A 39 -6.39 3.04 -3.39
C HIS A 39 -6.94 3.69 -4.66
N ILE A 40 -6.96 5.01 -4.68
CA ILE A 40 -7.45 5.81 -5.79
C ILE A 40 -6.37 6.81 -6.23
N PRO A 41 -6.23 7.07 -7.54
CA PRO A 41 -5.33 8.11 -8.02
C PRO A 41 -5.65 9.47 -7.40
N ALA A 42 -4.62 10.28 -7.12
CA ALA A 42 -4.78 11.61 -6.51
C ALA A 42 -5.71 12.55 -7.31
N ARG A 43 -5.90 12.28 -8.59
CA ARG A 43 -6.80 13.02 -9.50
C ARG A 43 -8.14 12.33 -9.74
N SER A 44 -8.52 11.32 -8.97
CA SER A 44 -9.80 10.63 -9.13
C SER A 44 -10.98 11.55 -8.85
N LEU A 45 -11.98 11.56 -9.75
CA LEU A 45 -13.12 12.48 -9.75
C LEU A 45 -14.36 11.92 -9.04
N GLY A 46 -14.18 11.26 -7.89
CA GLY A 46 -15.34 10.85 -7.08
C GLY A 46 -16.11 9.63 -7.61
N LEU A 47 -15.58 8.92 -8.62
CA LEU A 47 -16.20 7.72 -9.17
C LEU A 47 -16.51 6.67 -8.08
N LEU A 48 -15.61 6.52 -7.10
CA LEU A 48 -15.83 5.61 -5.97
C LEU A 48 -17.09 6.00 -5.18
N ALA A 49 -17.32 7.29 -4.96
CA ALA A 49 -18.52 7.76 -4.24
C ALA A 49 -19.80 7.41 -4.99
N THR A 50 -19.83 7.61 -6.32
CA THR A 50 -20.99 7.28 -7.16
C THR A 50 -21.27 5.76 -7.15
N ILE A 51 -20.24 4.95 -7.32
CA ILE A 51 -20.35 3.49 -7.30
C ILE A 51 -20.84 3.00 -5.93
N THR A 52 -20.30 3.54 -4.85
CA THR A 52 -20.68 3.17 -3.49
C THR A 52 -22.10 3.56 -3.17
N ALA A 53 -22.52 4.79 -3.50
CA ALA A 53 -23.89 5.27 -3.27
C ALA A 53 -24.95 4.48 -4.06
N ALA A 54 -24.61 3.97 -5.24
CA ALA A 54 -25.48 3.10 -6.01
C ALA A 54 -25.61 1.67 -5.45
N ALA A 55 -24.69 1.26 -4.58
CA ALA A 55 -24.62 -0.11 -4.05
C ALA A 55 -25.27 -0.26 -2.67
N THR A 56 -25.69 0.80 -1.99
CA THR A 56 -26.24 0.71 -0.62
C THR A 56 -27.40 1.68 -0.42
N SER A 57 -28.27 1.34 0.56
CA SER A 57 -29.33 2.25 1.05
C SER A 57 -28.84 3.21 2.14
N LEU A 58 -27.60 3.04 2.64
CA LEU A 58 -27.03 3.90 3.65
C LEU A 58 -26.55 5.23 3.03
N PRO A 59 -26.66 6.38 3.74
CA PRO A 59 -26.05 7.63 3.32
C PRO A 59 -24.55 7.51 3.13
N VAL A 60 -24.05 7.90 1.95
CA VAL A 60 -22.63 7.85 1.58
C VAL A 60 -22.03 9.25 1.55
N HIS A 61 -20.93 9.45 2.25
CA HIS A 61 -20.25 10.73 2.39
C HIS A 61 -18.78 10.62 1.99
N ALA A 62 -18.28 11.53 1.19
CA ALA A 62 -16.86 11.78 1.12
C ALA A 62 -16.39 12.39 2.45
N ALA A 63 -15.35 11.82 3.05
CA ALA A 63 -14.83 12.30 4.33
C ALA A 63 -14.40 13.77 4.26
N ARG A 64 -14.67 14.52 5.31
CA ARG A 64 -14.24 15.93 5.49
C ARG A 64 -13.56 16.09 6.83
N ASP A 65 -12.60 16.99 6.88
CA ASP A 65 -11.91 17.30 8.14
C ASP A 65 -12.90 17.85 9.19
N GLY A 66 -12.81 17.33 10.42
CA GLY A 66 -13.73 17.69 11.52
C GLY A 66 -15.14 17.10 11.42
N MET A 67 -15.48 16.33 10.39
CA MET A 67 -16.81 15.73 10.23
C MET A 67 -17.09 14.74 11.36
N ALA A 68 -18.24 14.87 12.03
CA ALA A 68 -18.67 13.96 13.08
C ALA A 68 -19.01 12.57 12.53
N ILE A 69 -18.75 11.54 13.33
CA ILE A 69 -19.06 10.15 13.01
C ILE A 69 -20.41 9.78 13.59
N ALA A 70 -21.31 9.26 12.74
CA ALA A 70 -22.63 8.79 13.14
C ALA A 70 -22.88 7.36 12.65
N PRO A 71 -23.56 6.50 13.42
CA PRO A 71 -24.01 5.20 12.95
C PRO A 71 -24.92 5.31 11.70
N GLY A 72 -25.01 4.23 10.94
CA GLY A 72 -25.85 4.20 9.73
C GLY A 72 -25.33 5.03 8.57
N ASN A 73 -24.03 5.36 8.56
CA ASN A 73 -23.42 6.14 7.49
C ASN A 73 -22.16 5.45 6.95
N VAL A 74 -21.91 5.65 5.66
CA VAL A 74 -20.70 5.21 4.96
C VAL A 74 -19.81 6.41 4.68
N TYR A 75 -18.54 6.35 5.08
CA TYR A 75 -17.56 7.40 4.90
C TYR A 75 -16.42 6.93 4.02
N LEU A 76 -16.15 7.67 2.94
CA LEU A 76 -15.12 7.32 1.96
C LEU A 76 -13.86 8.17 2.14
N GLY A 77 -12.71 7.55 2.09
CA GLY A 77 -11.43 8.22 1.96
C GLY A 77 -11.38 9.05 0.68
N VAL A 78 -10.76 10.23 0.77
CA VAL A 78 -10.64 11.16 -0.37
C VAL A 78 -9.22 11.14 -0.93
N PRO A 79 -9.03 11.44 -2.23
CA PRO A 79 -7.71 11.49 -2.85
C PRO A 79 -6.75 12.41 -2.11
N ASP A 80 -5.48 12.02 -2.09
CA ASP A 80 -4.35 12.78 -1.53
C ASP A 80 -4.44 13.14 -0.03
N HIS A 81 -5.30 12.43 0.73
CA HIS A 81 -5.39 12.56 2.18
C HIS A 81 -5.54 11.20 2.84
N HIS A 82 -4.88 10.98 3.97
CA HIS A 82 -5.17 9.84 4.85
C HIS A 82 -6.48 10.09 5.60
N LEU A 83 -7.38 9.12 5.58
CA LEU A 83 -8.57 9.14 6.43
C LEU A 83 -8.18 8.64 7.82
N ILE A 84 -8.32 9.51 8.81
CA ILE A 84 -7.97 9.27 10.21
C ILE A 84 -9.20 9.47 11.06
N VAL A 85 -9.38 8.60 12.04
CA VAL A 85 -10.47 8.67 13.02
C VAL A 85 -9.92 9.05 14.38
N ARG A 86 -10.41 10.16 14.98
CA ARG A 86 -9.94 10.65 16.28
C ARG A 86 -11.07 11.37 17.01
N ASN A 87 -11.28 11.02 18.28
CA ASN A 87 -12.23 11.71 19.18
C ASN A 87 -13.66 11.85 18.62
N GLY A 88 -14.18 10.81 17.96
CA GLY A 88 -15.53 10.82 17.36
C GLY A 88 -15.67 11.66 16.09
N GLN A 89 -14.56 12.10 15.51
CA GLN A 89 -14.52 12.89 14.28
C GLN A 89 -13.53 12.29 13.28
N MET A 90 -13.73 12.62 12.01
CA MET A 90 -12.75 12.32 10.94
C MET A 90 -11.72 13.44 10.82
N ARG A 91 -10.48 13.08 10.50
CA ARG A 91 -9.40 13.98 10.14
C ARG A 91 -8.85 13.57 8.78
N LEU A 92 -8.57 14.56 7.95
CA LEU A 92 -7.92 14.39 6.66
C LEU A 92 -6.43 14.74 6.80
N GLY A 93 -5.61 13.70 7.05
CA GLY A 93 -4.17 13.84 7.23
C GLY A 93 -3.44 14.04 5.92
N ARG A 94 -2.51 15.00 5.88
CA ARG A 94 -1.55 15.21 4.78
C ARG A 94 -0.15 14.72 5.12
N GLY A 95 -0.05 13.78 6.04
CA GLY A 95 1.20 13.10 6.34
C GLY A 95 1.82 12.42 5.12
N PRO A 96 3.07 11.98 5.23
CA PRO A 96 3.78 11.27 4.16
C PRO A 96 3.01 10.04 3.69
N ARG A 97 3.21 9.65 2.43
CA ARG A 97 2.61 8.43 1.88
C ARG A 97 3.05 7.21 2.67
N GLU A 98 2.14 6.28 2.87
CA GLU A 98 2.42 4.95 3.39
C GLU A 98 2.13 3.91 2.30
N ASN A 99 3.03 2.95 2.11
CA ASN A 99 2.97 1.93 1.05
C ASN A 99 2.72 2.55 -0.35
N MET A 100 3.40 3.68 -0.64
CA MET A 100 3.27 4.47 -1.88
C MET A 100 1.88 5.12 -2.09
N ALA A 101 0.91 4.92 -1.20
CA ALA A 101 -0.47 5.38 -1.32
C ALA A 101 -0.81 6.56 -0.40
N ARG A 102 -1.77 7.40 -0.85
CA ARG A 102 -2.51 8.37 -0.04
C ARG A 102 -3.84 8.69 -0.73
N PRO A 103 -5.00 8.17 -0.23
CA PRO A 103 -5.13 7.45 1.05
C PRO A 103 -4.41 6.10 1.06
N SER A 104 -3.91 5.70 2.22
CA SER A 104 -3.46 4.36 2.53
C SER A 104 -4.41 3.74 3.56
N ILE A 105 -4.55 2.43 3.58
CA ILE A 105 -5.46 1.68 4.44
C ILE A 105 -4.96 1.67 5.88
N ASP A 106 -3.66 1.48 6.08
CA ASP A 106 -3.04 1.38 7.40
C ASP A 106 -3.37 2.57 8.34
N PRO A 107 -3.32 3.86 7.94
CA PRO A 107 -3.69 4.98 8.80
C PRO A 107 -5.14 4.94 9.27
N LEU A 108 -6.09 4.53 8.41
CA LEU A 108 -7.49 4.36 8.81
C LEU A 108 -7.62 3.27 9.88
N PHE A 109 -7.06 2.10 9.63
CA PHE A 109 -7.17 0.95 10.53
C PHE A 109 -6.53 1.23 11.88
N ARG A 110 -5.30 1.78 11.89
CA ARG A 110 -4.60 2.17 13.14
C ARG A 110 -5.38 3.22 13.93
N SER A 111 -5.89 4.24 13.28
CA SER A 111 -6.61 5.32 13.96
C SER A 111 -7.96 4.86 14.50
N ALA A 112 -8.69 4.02 13.78
CA ALA A 112 -9.91 3.39 14.27
C ALA A 112 -9.63 2.49 15.48
N ALA A 113 -8.59 1.63 15.40
CA ALA A 113 -8.15 0.78 16.50
C ALA A 113 -7.81 1.57 17.75
N ALA A 114 -7.06 2.66 17.62
CA ALA A 114 -6.69 3.51 18.76
C ALA A 114 -7.89 4.24 19.36
N ALA A 115 -8.83 4.70 18.52
CA ALA A 115 -10.00 5.46 18.98
C ALA A 115 -11.07 4.58 19.63
N TYR A 116 -11.34 3.41 19.06
CA TYR A 116 -12.49 2.58 19.41
C TYR A 116 -12.15 1.19 19.97
N GLY A 117 -10.91 0.73 19.84
CA GLY A 117 -10.43 -0.53 20.42
C GLY A 117 -11.23 -1.74 19.95
N SER A 118 -11.79 -2.51 20.89
CA SER A 118 -12.54 -3.73 20.65
C SER A 118 -13.85 -3.56 19.86
N ARG A 119 -14.33 -2.32 19.68
CA ARG A 119 -15.51 -2.01 18.87
C ARG A 119 -15.25 -2.08 17.37
N VAL A 120 -13.98 -2.17 16.95
CA VAL A 120 -13.58 -2.12 15.54
C VAL A 120 -13.64 -3.49 14.90
N VAL A 121 -14.25 -3.55 13.71
CA VAL A 121 -14.16 -4.67 12.77
C VAL A 121 -13.40 -4.18 11.55
N GLY A 122 -12.19 -4.70 11.33
CA GLY A 122 -11.37 -4.42 10.16
C GLY A 122 -11.56 -5.47 9.08
N VAL A 123 -11.82 -5.03 7.86
CA VAL A 123 -12.03 -5.89 6.69
C VAL A 123 -11.00 -5.53 5.62
N LEU A 124 -10.18 -6.49 5.21
CA LEU A 124 -9.21 -6.33 4.14
C LEU A 124 -9.63 -7.14 2.92
N LEU A 125 -9.87 -6.43 1.81
CA LEU A 125 -10.35 -6.99 0.55
C LEU A 125 -9.20 -7.20 -0.44
N SER A 126 -9.55 -7.68 -1.62
CA SER A 126 -8.68 -7.83 -2.79
C SER A 126 -7.78 -6.62 -3.01
N GLY A 127 -6.52 -6.86 -3.34
CA GLY A 127 -5.52 -5.85 -3.66
C GLY A 127 -4.12 -6.42 -3.81
N LEU A 128 -3.27 -5.70 -4.52
CA LEU A 128 -1.85 -6.01 -4.68
C LEU A 128 -1.03 -5.49 -3.50
N LEU A 129 0.08 -6.13 -3.23
CA LEU A 129 0.98 -5.84 -2.10
C LEU A 129 0.27 -6.00 -0.74
N ASN A 130 0.60 -5.19 0.25
CA ASN A 130 0.30 -5.48 1.65
C ASN A 130 -0.14 -4.28 2.50
N ASP A 131 -0.64 -3.21 1.88
CA ASP A 131 -1.26 -2.12 2.65
C ASP A 131 -2.51 -2.61 3.38
N GLY A 132 -2.69 -2.21 4.62
CA GLY A 132 -3.76 -2.68 5.51
C GLY A 132 -3.36 -3.84 6.42
N ALA A 133 -2.31 -4.60 6.11
CA ALA A 133 -1.85 -5.71 6.94
C ALA A 133 -1.34 -5.24 8.31
N ALA A 134 -0.56 -4.15 8.36
CA ALA A 134 -0.13 -3.54 9.62
C ALA A 134 -1.28 -2.87 10.36
N GLY A 135 -2.26 -2.36 9.63
CA GLY A 135 -3.50 -1.85 10.21
C GLY A 135 -4.35 -2.93 10.86
N LEU A 136 -4.48 -4.12 10.26
CA LEU A 136 -5.13 -5.27 10.88
C LEU A 136 -4.42 -5.72 12.16
N GLU A 137 -3.08 -5.73 12.14
CA GLU A 137 -2.27 -6.00 13.34
C GLU A 137 -2.60 -4.99 14.47
N ALA A 138 -2.68 -3.70 14.15
CA ALA A 138 -3.06 -2.69 15.11
C ALA A 138 -4.48 -2.90 15.66
N ILE A 139 -5.45 -3.29 14.83
CA ILE A 139 -6.82 -3.62 15.25
C ILE A 139 -6.80 -4.78 16.24
N LYS A 140 -6.09 -5.86 15.94
CA LYS A 140 -5.98 -7.03 16.84
C LYS A 140 -5.31 -6.65 18.17
N ARG A 141 -4.25 -5.88 18.15
CA ARG A 141 -3.56 -5.41 19.37
C ARG A 141 -4.44 -4.53 20.24
N CYS A 142 -5.40 -3.83 19.66
CA CYS A 142 -6.38 -3.01 20.38
C CYS A 142 -7.67 -3.77 20.75
N GLY A 143 -7.75 -5.08 20.47
CA GLY A 143 -8.85 -5.97 20.85
C GLY A 143 -10.00 -6.05 19.85
N GLY A 144 -9.85 -5.46 18.64
CA GLY A 144 -10.84 -5.54 17.56
C GLY A 144 -10.77 -6.86 16.78
N LEU A 145 -11.66 -7.01 15.81
CA LEU A 145 -11.73 -8.16 14.91
C LEU A 145 -11.04 -7.86 13.58
N ALA A 146 -10.28 -8.83 13.09
CA ALA A 146 -9.62 -8.81 11.79
C ALA A 146 -10.28 -9.83 10.86
N ILE A 147 -10.83 -9.36 9.76
CA ILE A 147 -11.49 -10.16 8.72
C ILE A 147 -10.77 -9.92 7.41
N VAL A 148 -10.59 -10.96 6.62
CA VAL A 148 -10.07 -10.85 5.25
C VAL A 148 -11.06 -11.46 4.26
N GLN A 149 -11.10 -10.95 3.06
CA GLN A 149 -11.71 -11.66 1.94
C GLN A 149 -10.94 -12.95 1.73
N ASP A 150 -11.65 -14.05 1.48
CA ASP A 150 -11.02 -15.33 1.15
C ASP A 150 -10.07 -15.12 -0.05
N PRO A 151 -8.78 -15.48 0.06
CA PRO A 151 -7.85 -15.36 -1.06
C PRO A 151 -8.33 -16.05 -2.34
N ALA A 152 -9.03 -17.19 -2.23
CA ALA A 152 -9.57 -17.91 -3.38
C ALA A 152 -10.73 -17.16 -4.08
N ASP A 153 -11.37 -16.20 -3.40
CA ASP A 153 -12.44 -15.33 -3.93
C ASP A 153 -11.89 -14.00 -4.45
N ALA A 154 -10.63 -13.66 -4.15
CA ALA A 154 -10.04 -12.37 -4.47
C ALA A 154 -9.45 -12.36 -5.89
N ILE A 155 -9.70 -11.28 -6.66
CA ILE A 155 -9.06 -11.08 -7.97
C ILE A 155 -7.54 -10.86 -7.81
N ALA A 156 -7.13 -10.18 -6.74
CA ALA A 156 -5.75 -10.03 -6.32
C ALA A 156 -5.67 -10.44 -4.85
N ASP A 157 -5.05 -11.54 -4.56
CA ASP A 157 -5.06 -12.20 -3.26
C ASP A 157 -3.92 -11.76 -2.32
N GLU A 158 -2.95 -10.98 -2.83
CA GLU A 158 -1.78 -10.57 -2.06
C GLU A 158 -2.14 -9.80 -0.77
N MET A 159 -3.10 -8.88 -0.81
CA MET A 159 -3.55 -8.15 0.39
C MET A 159 -4.21 -9.05 1.43
N PRO A 160 -5.21 -9.89 1.12
CA PRO A 160 -5.76 -10.87 2.05
C PRO A 160 -4.69 -11.80 2.64
N LEU A 161 -3.81 -12.35 1.81
CA LEU A 161 -2.70 -13.22 2.26
C LEU A 161 -1.75 -12.48 3.20
N SER A 162 -1.39 -11.23 2.88
CA SER A 162 -0.55 -10.40 3.74
C SER A 162 -1.21 -10.09 5.08
N GLY A 163 -2.52 -9.87 5.09
CA GLY A 163 -3.30 -9.72 6.33
C GLY A 163 -3.22 -10.99 7.19
N MET A 164 -3.40 -12.17 6.58
CA MET A 164 -3.29 -13.47 7.27
C MET A 164 -1.87 -13.75 7.77
N ALA A 165 -0.85 -13.30 7.05
CA ALA A 165 0.54 -13.44 7.48
C ALA A 165 0.90 -12.49 8.66
N ALA A 166 0.29 -11.30 8.71
CA ALA A 166 0.55 -10.33 9.75
C ALA A 166 -0.10 -10.69 11.08
N VAL A 167 -1.32 -11.25 11.05
CA VAL A 167 -2.09 -11.60 12.25
C VAL A 167 -2.88 -12.88 12.08
N THR A 168 -3.24 -13.49 13.21
CA THR A 168 -4.31 -14.52 13.22
C THR A 168 -5.62 -13.81 12.98
N VAL A 169 -6.16 -13.90 11.76
CA VAL A 169 -7.45 -13.35 11.40
C VAL A 169 -8.59 -14.11 12.10
N ASP A 170 -9.65 -13.40 12.45
CA ASP A 170 -10.82 -14.02 13.07
C ASP A 170 -11.65 -14.77 12.04
N LEU A 171 -11.74 -14.24 10.81
CA LEU A 171 -12.48 -14.85 9.70
C LEU A 171 -11.78 -14.58 8.36
N ALA A 172 -11.77 -15.59 7.49
CA ALA A 172 -11.45 -15.48 6.07
C ALA A 172 -12.66 -16.01 5.31
N VAL A 173 -13.37 -15.15 4.56
CA VAL A 173 -14.67 -15.52 3.99
C VAL A 173 -14.87 -14.91 2.59
N PRO A 174 -15.61 -15.59 1.70
CA PRO A 174 -15.94 -15.05 0.39
C PRO A 174 -16.70 -13.70 0.50
N SER A 175 -16.45 -12.80 -0.44
CA SER A 175 -17.03 -11.45 -0.47
C SER A 175 -18.57 -11.44 -0.39
N ALA A 176 -19.23 -12.42 -0.99
CA ALA A 176 -20.69 -12.58 -0.95
C ALA A 176 -21.28 -12.81 0.46
N ARG A 177 -20.46 -13.25 1.42
CA ARG A 177 -20.89 -13.51 2.81
C ARG A 177 -20.52 -12.38 3.78
N LEU A 178 -19.60 -11.49 3.37
CA LEU A 178 -19.08 -10.45 4.26
C LEU A 178 -20.17 -9.50 4.76
N GLY A 179 -21.11 -9.09 3.91
CA GLY A 179 -22.18 -8.16 4.31
C GLY A 179 -23.10 -8.71 5.40
N ASP A 180 -23.52 -9.99 5.26
CA ASP A 180 -24.36 -10.66 6.25
C ASP A 180 -23.59 -10.80 7.59
N ILE A 181 -22.35 -11.27 7.53
CA ILE A 181 -21.48 -11.42 8.71
C ILE A 181 -21.31 -10.09 9.43
N LEU A 182 -21.03 -9.00 8.72
CA LEU A 182 -20.89 -7.68 9.31
C LEU A 182 -22.19 -7.21 9.96
N SER A 183 -23.34 -7.51 9.35
CA SER A 183 -24.66 -7.19 9.90
C SER A 183 -24.97 -7.96 11.18
N GLU A 184 -24.44 -9.16 11.35
CA GLU A 184 -24.54 -9.94 12.59
C GLU A 184 -23.58 -9.41 13.66
N LEU A 185 -22.31 -9.20 13.31
CA LEU A 185 -21.25 -8.77 14.24
C LEU A 185 -21.53 -7.43 14.94
N VAL A 186 -22.26 -6.51 14.29
CA VAL A 186 -22.60 -5.21 14.89
C VAL A 186 -23.59 -5.33 16.06
N HIS A 187 -24.25 -6.45 16.20
CA HIS A 187 -25.14 -6.76 17.34
C HIS A 187 -24.43 -7.51 18.47
N GLU A 188 -23.19 -7.96 18.24
CA GLU A 188 -22.42 -8.64 19.26
C GLU A 188 -21.73 -7.66 20.21
N PRO A 189 -21.66 -7.95 21.52
CA PRO A 189 -20.90 -7.17 22.45
C PRO A 189 -19.41 -7.07 22.08
N ALA A 190 -18.85 -5.88 22.13
CA ALA A 190 -17.41 -5.69 22.02
C ALA A 190 -16.70 -6.28 23.25
N GLY A 191 -15.53 -6.85 23.05
CA GLY A 191 -14.66 -7.32 24.13
C GLY A 191 -14.10 -6.17 24.99
N PRO A 192 -13.23 -6.45 25.95
CA PRO A 192 -12.59 -5.45 26.77
C PRO A 192 -11.69 -4.54 25.91
N ARG A 193 -11.63 -3.26 26.26
CA ARG A 193 -10.72 -2.32 25.61
C ARG A 193 -9.29 -2.60 26.08
N LEU A 194 -8.37 -2.82 25.14
CA LEU A 194 -6.96 -2.98 25.42
C LEU A 194 -6.22 -1.62 25.37
N PRO A 195 -5.09 -1.48 26.09
CA PRO A 195 -4.26 -0.29 25.99
C PRO A 195 -3.74 -0.08 24.55
N VAL A 196 -3.75 1.16 24.10
CA VAL A 196 -3.20 1.50 22.78
C VAL A 196 -1.68 1.62 22.87
N PRO A 197 -0.92 0.83 22.11
CA PRO A 197 0.54 0.92 22.07
C PRO A 197 1.04 2.33 21.68
N PRO A 198 2.11 2.84 22.29
CA PRO A 198 2.61 4.20 22.02
C PRO A 198 3.04 4.41 20.55
N GLU A 199 3.61 3.40 19.94
CA GLU A 199 4.04 3.43 18.53
C GLU A 199 2.85 3.61 17.57
N ILE A 200 1.70 3.01 17.85
CA ILE A 200 0.48 3.19 17.04
C ILE A 200 0.03 4.66 17.09
N ARG A 201 0.07 5.30 18.28
CA ARG A 201 -0.28 6.72 18.43
C ARG A 201 0.65 7.61 17.63
N LEU A 202 1.96 7.36 17.73
CA LEU A 202 2.97 8.12 16.98
C LEU A 202 2.78 7.99 15.47
N GLU A 203 2.50 6.80 14.97
CA GLU A 203 2.24 6.59 13.54
C GLU A 203 0.97 7.31 13.05
N ILE A 204 -0.06 7.42 13.90
CA ILE A 204 -1.27 8.20 13.60
C ILE A 204 -0.95 9.69 13.51
N ASP A 205 -0.15 10.22 14.43
CA ASP A 205 0.27 11.62 14.43
C ASP A 205 1.10 11.96 13.18
N ILE A 206 2.00 11.06 12.76
CA ILE A 206 2.75 11.20 11.50
C ILE A 206 1.79 11.22 10.29
N ALA A 207 0.84 10.29 10.23
CA ALA A 207 -0.14 10.24 9.14
C ALA A 207 -1.06 11.47 9.11
N ALA A 208 -1.33 12.08 10.26
CA ALA A 208 -2.04 13.36 10.36
C ALA A 208 -1.23 14.56 9.84
N GLY A 209 0.09 14.42 9.70
CA GLY A 209 1.00 15.48 9.25
C GLY A 209 1.75 16.16 10.39
N GLU A 210 1.72 15.61 11.60
CA GLU A 210 2.51 16.11 12.72
C GLU A 210 4.01 15.79 12.48
N ARG A 211 4.88 16.75 12.81
CA ARG A 211 6.32 16.57 12.67
C ARG A 211 6.83 15.65 13.77
N VAL A 212 7.57 14.64 13.37
CA VAL A 212 8.29 13.75 14.27
C VAL A 212 9.78 13.96 14.03
N ASP A 213 10.50 14.30 15.07
CA ASP A 213 11.95 14.43 15.00
C ASP A 213 12.65 13.05 15.03
N SER A 214 13.95 13.06 14.73
CA SER A 214 14.74 11.84 14.68
C SER A 214 14.83 11.12 16.03
N ASP A 215 14.73 11.84 17.15
CA ASP A 215 14.81 11.25 18.49
C ASP A 215 13.53 10.49 18.83
N VAL A 216 12.40 11.01 18.39
CA VAL A 216 11.11 10.32 18.54
C VAL A 216 11.05 9.08 17.66
N LEU A 217 11.51 9.16 16.41
CA LEU A 217 11.56 7.99 15.53
C LEU A 217 12.48 6.88 16.10
N ARG A 218 13.61 7.23 16.67
CA ARG A 218 14.55 6.28 17.34
C ARG A 218 13.94 5.52 18.51
N ARG A 219 12.82 5.99 19.06
CA ARG A 219 12.11 5.24 20.13
C ARG A 219 11.39 4.01 19.59
N ILE A 220 11.00 4.00 18.31
CA ILE A 220 10.19 2.95 17.69
C ILE A 220 10.88 2.24 16.53
N ALA A 221 12.05 2.74 16.07
CA ALA A 221 12.74 2.22 14.89
C ALA A 221 14.26 2.37 15.01
N ASP A 222 14.99 1.46 14.37
CA ASP A 222 16.46 1.45 14.29
C ASP A 222 16.92 1.73 12.86
N PRO A 223 17.98 2.55 12.65
CA PRO A 223 18.50 2.84 11.30
C PRO A 223 18.84 1.56 10.53
N ALA A 224 18.45 1.51 9.26
CA ALA A 224 18.74 0.42 8.34
C ALA A 224 19.63 0.89 7.18
N PRO A 225 20.46 0.03 6.58
CA PRO A 225 21.27 0.37 5.42
C PRO A 225 20.42 0.38 4.13
N LEU A 226 19.26 1.03 4.18
CA LEU A 226 18.29 1.10 3.08
C LEU A 226 17.90 2.56 2.82
N THR A 227 17.64 2.85 1.56
CA THR A 227 17.23 4.18 1.10
C THR A 227 15.73 4.22 0.83
N CYS A 228 15.07 5.27 1.26
CA CYS A 228 13.65 5.50 1.03
C CYS A 228 13.37 5.66 -0.48
N PRO A 229 12.52 4.82 -1.09
CA PRO A 229 12.24 4.88 -2.51
C PRO A 229 11.47 6.15 -2.94
N HIS A 230 10.94 6.92 -1.98
CA HIS A 230 10.18 8.14 -2.27
C HIS A 230 11.00 9.43 -2.13
N CYS A 231 11.88 9.53 -1.13
CA CYS A 231 12.62 10.77 -0.85
C CYS A 231 14.13 10.59 -0.73
N SER A 232 14.64 9.40 -0.99
CA SER A 232 16.08 9.02 -0.91
C SER A 232 16.73 9.20 0.47
N GLY A 233 15.94 9.46 1.53
CA GLY A 233 16.42 9.50 2.90
C GLY A 233 16.66 8.11 3.47
N VAL A 234 17.40 8.02 4.58
CA VAL A 234 17.67 6.75 5.27
C VAL A 234 16.37 6.17 5.83
N LEU A 235 16.17 4.87 5.63
CA LEU A 235 15.10 4.11 6.26
C LEU A 235 15.56 3.60 7.63
N SER A 236 14.59 3.48 8.54
CA SER A 236 14.75 2.81 9.83
C SER A 236 13.78 1.64 9.90
N THR A 237 14.24 0.50 10.43
CA THR A 237 13.42 -0.69 10.67
C THR A 237 12.55 -0.46 11.90
N MET A 238 11.24 -0.61 11.75
CA MET A 238 10.29 -0.52 12.87
C MET A 238 10.48 -1.72 13.81
N ARG A 239 10.58 -1.44 15.13
CA ARG A 239 10.73 -2.50 16.14
C ARG A 239 9.42 -3.27 16.30
N ASP A 240 9.54 -4.58 16.47
CA ASP A 240 8.42 -5.50 16.76
C ASP A 240 7.23 -5.38 15.80
N ALA A 241 7.46 -4.83 14.59
CA ALA A 241 6.44 -4.63 13.60
C ALA A 241 6.11 -5.92 12.81
N LYS A 242 4.83 -6.22 12.68
CA LYS A 242 4.30 -7.25 11.80
C LYS A 242 3.28 -6.62 10.84
N PRO A 243 3.47 -6.75 9.52
CA PRO A 243 4.66 -7.26 8.81
C PRO A 243 5.92 -6.43 9.09
N LEU A 244 7.10 -6.88 8.60
CA LEU A 244 8.34 -6.09 8.69
C LEU A 244 8.17 -4.77 7.94
N ARG A 245 8.43 -3.65 8.63
CA ARG A 245 8.20 -2.29 8.10
C ARG A 245 9.38 -1.38 8.31
N TYR A 246 9.46 -0.40 7.42
CA TYR A 246 10.46 0.66 7.44
C TYR A 246 9.79 2.03 7.44
N ARG A 247 10.45 3.01 8.04
CA ARG A 247 10.03 4.41 8.00
C ARG A 247 11.25 5.32 7.85
N CYS A 248 11.16 6.36 7.01
CA CYS A 248 12.20 7.37 6.90
C CYS A 248 11.95 8.57 7.83
N GLN A 249 12.92 9.48 7.97
CA GLN A 249 12.78 10.69 8.80
C GLN A 249 11.68 11.64 8.34
N VAL A 250 11.37 11.68 7.03
CA VAL A 250 10.24 12.48 6.51
C VAL A 250 8.91 11.87 6.96
N GLY A 251 8.91 10.57 7.30
CA GLY A 251 7.74 9.84 7.77
C GLY A 251 7.12 8.89 6.74
N HIS A 252 7.68 8.75 5.52
CA HIS A 252 7.21 7.71 4.58
C HIS A 252 7.37 6.33 5.23
N ALA A 253 6.35 5.51 5.12
CA ALA A 253 6.33 4.16 5.65
C ALA A 253 6.13 3.12 4.54
N PHE A 254 6.77 1.98 4.68
CA PHE A 254 6.73 0.89 3.72
C PHE A 254 6.84 -0.45 4.44
N THR A 255 6.18 -1.45 3.91
CA THR A 255 6.52 -2.83 4.25
C THR A 255 7.77 -3.27 3.49
N ALA A 256 8.38 -4.37 3.90
CA ALA A 256 9.60 -4.89 3.27
C ALA A 256 9.37 -5.20 1.78
N GLU A 257 8.21 -5.77 1.44
CA GLU A 257 7.82 -6.16 0.08
C GLU A 257 7.68 -4.92 -0.81
N VAL A 258 7.09 -3.83 -0.30
CA VAL A 258 7.01 -2.57 -1.05
C VAL A 258 8.41 -2.00 -1.31
N VAL A 259 9.32 -2.05 -0.32
CA VAL A 259 10.70 -1.59 -0.52
C VAL A 259 11.40 -2.44 -1.58
N ALA A 260 11.30 -3.77 -1.50
CA ALA A 260 11.90 -4.68 -2.47
C ALA A 260 11.38 -4.41 -3.88
N LYS A 261 10.06 -4.31 -4.07
CA LYS A 261 9.45 -4.03 -5.38
C LYS A 261 9.89 -2.68 -5.95
N GLN A 262 10.02 -1.64 -5.11
CA GLN A 262 10.51 -0.34 -5.56
C GLN A 262 12.01 -0.37 -5.93
N GLN A 263 12.81 -1.19 -5.24
CA GLN A 263 14.22 -1.38 -5.58
C GLN A 263 14.38 -2.13 -6.92
N GLU A 264 13.58 -3.17 -7.18
CA GLU A 264 13.54 -3.86 -8.47
C GLU A 264 13.25 -2.89 -9.62
N ASN A 265 12.20 -2.07 -9.48
CA ASN A 265 11.84 -1.08 -10.48
C ASN A 265 12.97 -0.05 -10.71
N ALA A 266 13.63 0.39 -9.64
CA ALA A 266 14.75 1.34 -9.73
C ALA A 266 15.98 0.74 -10.42
N VAL A 267 16.27 -0.53 -10.21
CA VAL A 267 17.36 -1.25 -10.90
C VAL A 267 17.05 -1.37 -12.39
N ASP A 268 15.83 -1.78 -12.77
CA ASP A 268 15.41 -1.90 -14.17
C ASP A 268 15.52 -0.54 -14.90
N GLU A 269 15.02 0.54 -14.29
CA GLU A 269 15.13 1.89 -14.85
C GLU A 269 16.58 2.33 -15.01
N ALA A 270 17.44 2.09 -14.01
CA ALA A 270 18.86 2.44 -14.05
C ALA A 270 19.59 1.72 -15.18
N LEU A 271 19.33 0.42 -15.36
CA LEU A 271 19.92 -0.38 -16.43
C LEU A 271 19.48 0.10 -17.82
N ARG A 272 18.21 0.45 -18.01
CA ARG A 272 17.70 0.99 -19.29
C ARG A 272 18.31 2.35 -19.62
N VAL A 273 18.46 3.21 -18.62
CA VAL A 273 19.13 4.51 -18.78
C VAL A 273 20.61 4.33 -19.14
N ALA A 274 21.31 3.42 -18.46
CA ALA A 274 22.71 3.11 -18.73
C ALA A 274 22.90 2.56 -20.15
N LEU A 275 22.05 1.61 -20.59
CA LEU A 275 22.08 1.05 -21.93
C LEU A 275 21.95 2.14 -23.00
N ARG A 276 20.93 3.00 -22.87
CA ARG A 276 20.71 4.12 -23.81
C ARG A 276 21.95 5.02 -23.93
N ILE A 277 22.52 5.43 -22.78
CA ILE A 277 23.67 6.34 -22.76
C ILE A 277 24.90 5.70 -23.42
N ILE A 278 25.13 4.40 -23.21
CA ILE A 278 26.27 3.67 -23.81
C ILE A 278 26.08 3.50 -25.31
N GLU A 279 24.88 3.19 -25.79
CA GLU A 279 24.55 3.11 -27.21
C GLU A 279 24.73 4.47 -27.91
N GLU A 280 24.22 5.55 -27.33
CA GLU A 280 24.44 6.91 -27.86
C GLU A 280 25.94 7.25 -27.92
N ARG A 281 26.71 6.83 -26.92
CA ARG A 281 28.16 7.06 -26.87
C ARG A 281 28.90 6.26 -27.91
N ALA A 282 28.52 5.01 -28.15
CA ALA A 282 29.09 4.17 -29.24
C ALA A 282 28.87 4.80 -30.63
N GLU A 283 27.64 5.28 -30.87
CA GLU A 283 27.33 5.95 -32.14
C GLU A 283 28.07 7.28 -32.32
N LEU A 284 28.16 8.10 -31.24
CA LEU A 284 28.93 9.36 -31.29
C LEU A 284 30.40 9.12 -31.63
N VAL A 285 31.03 8.17 -30.96
CA VAL A 285 32.46 7.87 -31.18
C VAL A 285 32.69 7.26 -32.57
N ALA A 286 31.77 6.41 -33.06
CA ALA A 286 31.82 5.91 -34.44
C ALA A 286 31.70 7.04 -35.48
N ARG A 287 30.91 8.07 -35.20
CA ARG A 287 30.85 9.27 -36.03
C ARG A 287 32.15 10.06 -36.01
N MET A 288 32.77 10.21 -34.84
CA MET A 288 34.09 10.86 -34.70
C MET A 288 35.17 10.11 -35.50
N ALA A 289 35.10 8.77 -35.55
CA ALA A 289 35.98 7.96 -36.41
C ALA A 289 35.79 8.28 -37.89
N ARG A 290 34.55 8.37 -38.36
CA ARG A 290 34.24 8.75 -39.78
C ARG A 290 34.78 10.14 -40.12
N ASP A 291 34.57 11.12 -39.23
CA ASP A 291 35.05 12.48 -39.38
C ASP A 291 36.59 12.53 -39.41
N GLY A 292 37.25 11.75 -38.53
CA GLY A 292 38.71 11.63 -38.50
C GLY A 292 39.28 11.10 -39.82
N ARG A 293 38.64 10.09 -40.45
CA ARG A 293 39.01 9.57 -41.74
C ARG A 293 38.85 10.61 -42.87
N SER A 294 37.74 11.30 -42.89
CA SER A 294 37.47 12.35 -43.89
C SER A 294 38.43 13.52 -43.78
N ALA A 295 38.94 13.79 -42.58
CA ALA A 295 39.94 14.85 -42.30
C ALA A 295 41.41 14.40 -42.51
N GLY A 296 41.65 13.20 -43.06
CA GLY A 296 42.99 12.67 -43.29
C GLY A 296 43.78 12.30 -42.01
N ARG A 297 43.11 11.92 -40.94
CA ARG A 297 43.68 11.53 -39.65
C ARG A 297 43.45 10.05 -39.31
N PRO A 298 44.04 9.10 -40.04
CA PRO A 298 43.70 7.68 -39.92
C PRO A 298 43.97 7.09 -38.55
N ALA A 299 45.08 7.42 -37.90
CA ALA A 299 45.42 6.94 -36.54
C ALA A 299 44.39 7.37 -35.49
N VAL A 300 43.86 8.61 -35.60
CA VAL A 300 42.79 9.10 -34.71
C VAL A 300 41.46 8.40 -34.98
N ALA A 301 41.18 8.09 -36.26
CA ALA A 301 39.99 7.36 -36.64
C ALA A 301 40.02 5.92 -36.08
N GLU A 302 41.16 5.24 -36.19
CA GLU A 302 41.34 3.89 -35.68
C GLU A 302 41.13 3.81 -34.16
N MET A 303 41.72 4.75 -33.40
CA MET A 303 41.48 4.86 -31.96
C MET A 303 40.01 5.03 -31.60
N TYR A 304 39.24 5.81 -32.37
CA TYR A 304 37.80 5.96 -32.16
C TYR A 304 37.00 4.73 -32.59
N ASP A 305 37.40 3.99 -33.59
CA ASP A 305 36.77 2.74 -33.98
C ASP A 305 36.91 1.65 -32.92
N GLU A 306 38.12 1.50 -32.33
CA GLU A 306 38.36 0.60 -31.19
C GLU A 306 37.47 0.98 -30.00
N ARG A 307 37.41 2.28 -29.69
CA ARG A 307 36.56 2.78 -28.58
C ARG A 307 35.08 2.53 -28.82
N ALA A 308 34.61 2.69 -30.07
CA ALA A 308 33.24 2.39 -30.45
C ALA A 308 32.91 0.91 -30.32
N ALA A 309 33.86 0.02 -30.63
CA ALA A 309 33.73 -1.42 -30.44
C ALA A 309 33.57 -1.77 -28.95
N GLU A 310 34.46 -1.24 -28.06
CA GLU A 310 34.37 -1.43 -26.61
C GLU A 310 32.99 -1.02 -26.08
N TYR A 311 32.46 0.15 -26.48
CA TYR A 311 31.14 0.59 -26.01
C TYR A 311 30.00 -0.29 -26.50
N ARG A 312 30.11 -0.89 -27.73
CA ARG A 312 29.10 -1.87 -28.20
C ARG A 312 29.14 -3.15 -27.35
N ASP A 313 30.31 -3.60 -26.92
CA ASP A 313 30.46 -4.77 -26.07
C ASP A 313 29.86 -4.50 -24.66
N TYR A 314 30.07 -3.30 -24.12
CA TYR A 314 29.42 -2.88 -22.88
C TYR A 314 27.90 -2.80 -23.03
N ALA A 315 27.41 -2.21 -24.14
CA ALA A 315 25.97 -2.13 -24.40
C ALA A 315 25.32 -3.51 -24.50
N GLU A 316 25.99 -4.46 -25.16
CA GLU A 316 25.51 -5.85 -25.29
C GLU A 316 25.47 -6.56 -23.93
N THR A 317 26.45 -6.30 -23.04
CA THR A 317 26.47 -6.84 -21.70
C THR A 317 25.30 -6.32 -20.87
N ILE A 318 25.03 -5.01 -20.92
CA ILE A 318 23.89 -4.40 -20.20
C ILE A 318 22.57 -4.85 -20.83
N ARG A 319 22.47 -4.94 -22.16
CA ARG A 319 21.26 -5.44 -22.84
C ARG A 319 20.90 -6.84 -22.36
N ARG A 320 21.91 -7.74 -22.26
CA ARG A 320 21.68 -9.06 -21.66
C ARG A 320 21.20 -9.00 -20.22
N ALA A 321 21.75 -8.12 -19.41
CA ALA A 321 21.30 -7.93 -18.03
C ALA A 321 19.84 -7.43 -17.97
N VAL A 322 19.46 -6.47 -18.83
CA VAL A 322 18.07 -5.98 -18.94
C VAL A 322 17.09 -7.07 -19.37
N LEU A 323 17.51 -7.97 -20.28
CA LEU A 323 16.67 -9.09 -20.72
C LEU A 323 16.58 -10.24 -19.72
N LEU A 324 17.55 -10.31 -18.80
CA LEU A 324 17.60 -11.26 -17.68
C LEU A 324 16.95 -10.68 -16.40
N THR A 325 16.44 -9.44 -16.46
CA THR A 325 15.72 -8.88 -15.32
C THR A 325 14.63 -9.86 -14.90
N LEU A 326 14.73 -10.20 -13.60
CA LEU A 326 14.04 -11.27 -12.92
C LEU A 326 12.61 -11.43 -13.44
N PRO A 327 12.16 -12.66 -13.74
CA PRO A 327 10.75 -12.89 -13.98
C PRO A 327 10.00 -12.28 -12.78
N GLU A 328 8.93 -11.55 -13.06
CA GLU A 328 8.01 -11.14 -12.03
C GLU A 328 7.77 -12.37 -11.16
N LEU A 329 7.90 -12.23 -9.83
CA LEU A 329 7.54 -13.29 -8.91
C LEU A 329 6.08 -13.59 -9.18
N GLU A 330 5.83 -14.57 -10.08
CA GLU A 330 4.47 -15.06 -10.28
C GLU A 330 3.98 -15.59 -8.93
N PRO A 331 2.78 -15.20 -8.48
CA PRO A 331 2.22 -15.78 -7.29
C PRO A 331 2.17 -17.30 -7.48
N SER A 332 2.81 -18.02 -6.58
CA SER A 332 2.87 -19.47 -6.55
C SER A 332 1.44 -20.02 -6.41
N GLY A 333 0.82 -20.42 -7.51
CA GLY A 333 -0.52 -20.96 -7.48
C GLY A 333 -1.14 -21.23 -8.84
N SER A 334 -0.60 -22.14 -9.64
CA SER A 334 -1.40 -23.00 -10.53
C SER A 334 -0.53 -24.14 -11.08
N GLU A 335 -0.18 -25.08 -10.24
CA GLU A 335 0.04 -26.43 -10.73
C GLU A 335 -1.34 -27.06 -10.95
N GLY A 336 -1.85 -26.89 -12.15
CA GLY A 336 -2.97 -27.64 -12.65
C GLY A 336 -2.54 -29.09 -12.83
N SER A 337 -2.99 -29.97 -11.98
CA SER A 337 -3.02 -31.40 -12.22
C SER A 337 -3.89 -31.67 -13.44
N GLN A 338 -3.24 -31.88 -14.61
CA GLN A 338 -3.77 -32.75 -15.65
C GLN A 338 -3.32 -34.14 -15.28
N GLU A 339 -4.24 -34.99 -14.86
CA GLU A 339 -4.13 -36.42 -15.04
C GLU A 339 -5.54 -36.99 -15.22
N ASP A 340 -5.71 -37.66 -16.40
CA ASP A 340 -6.65 -38.71 -16.84
C ASP A 340 -8.13 -38.61 -16.50
#